data_a93343d5d957823c4b6060f04cc4c80a
#
_entry.id   a93343d5d957823c4b6060f04cc4c80a
#
_cell.length_a   1.000
_cell.length_b   1.000
_cell.length_c   1.000
_cell.angle_alpha   90.00
_cell.angle_beta   90.00
_cell.angle_gamma   90.00
#
_symmetry.space_group_name_H-M   'P 1'
#
loop_
_entity.id
_entity.type
_entity.pdbx_description
1 polymer ?
#
loop_
_entity_poly.entity_id
_entity_poly.type
_entity_poly.pdbx_seq_one_letter_code
_entity_poly.pdbx_strand_id
1 'polypeptide(L)'
;MKNFLKKQLAWLTDQALCLSVSFLTGVRPKSPRELTFNQHQKVYYANHGSHGDFVLVWISLPRRWRLSTRPVAGSDYWLASKLKRFIIQNVFNALLIPRHSDNPQAITEQMRDALNAGDSLIIFPEGTRNTDDNTILLPFKSGIYHLAKSKPNTEFVPIWIDNISRVLPKGKILPIPLLCEVHIGQPLTLQENEDKDSFLTRSREALLALRPSENGRSELRQNEPEVQQNKGGQA
;
A
#
# COMPACT_ATOMS: atom_id res chain seq x y z
N MET A 1 14.47 27.93 12.04
CA MET A 1 14.44 28.20 10.59
C MET A 1 14.67 26.93 9.76
N LYS A 2 15.78 26.18 9.91
CA LYS A 2 16.06 24.95 9.14
C LYS A 2 14.95 23.88 9.22
N ASN A 3 14.37 23.63 10.39
CA ASN A 3 13.28 22.63 10.54
C ASN A 3 11.96 23.08 9.88
N PHE A 4 11.69 24.36 9.85
CA PHE A 4 10.52 24.91 9.17
C PHE A 4 10.63 24.73 7.66
N LEU A 5 11.76 25.14 7.07
CA LEU A 5 12.04 24.94 5.64
C LEU A 5 11.98 23.47 5.22
N LYS A 6 12.51 22.56 6.07
CA LYS A 6 12.47 21.13 5.82
C LYS A 6 11.04 20.58 5.80
N LYS A 7 10.17 21.05 6.71
CA LYS A 7 8.75 20.68 6.74
C LYS A 7 7.98 21.21 5.52
N GLN A 8 8.27 22.43 5.09
CA GLN A 8 7.66 23.01 3.89
C GLN A 8 8.09 22.24 2.63
N LEU A 9 9.39 21.92 2.52
CA LEU A 9 9.89 21.13 1.40
C LEU A 9 9.26 19.72 1.38
N ALA A 10 9.14 19.06 2.52
CA ALA A 10 8.49 17.76 2.63
C ALA A 10 7.01 17.83 2.20
N TRP A 11 6.29 18.88 2.61
CA TRP A 11 4.92 19.10 2.21
C TRP A 11 4.77 19.34 0.69
N LEU A 12 5.63 20.19 0.10
CA LEU A 12 5.65 20.42 -1.34
C LEU A 12 5.94 19.12 -2.11
N THR A 13 6.89 18.33 -1.60
CA THR A 13 7.25 17.03 -2.20
C THR A 13 6.07 16.05 -2.13
N ASP A 14 5.34 15.98 -1.00
CA ASP A 14 4.12 15.16 -0.88
C ASP A 14 3.06 15.58 -1.91
N GLN A 15 2.80 16.88 -2.03
CA GLN A 15 1.81 17.37 -3.01
C GLN A 15 2.22 17.06 -4.46
N ALA A 16 3.48 17.32 -4.80
CA ALA A 16 4.00 17.05 -6.15
C ALA A 16 3.95 15.55 -6.45
N LEU A 17 4.34 14.70 -5.50
CA LEU A 17 4.28 13.24 -5.64
C LEU A 17 2.85 12.75 -5.81
N CYS A 18 1.92 13.22 -4.96
CA CYS A 18 0.51 12.85 -5.06
C CYS A 18 -0.10 13.23 -6.40
N LEU A 19 0.16 14.46 -6.88
CA LEU A 19 -0.32 14.93 -8.18
C LEU A 19 0.29 14.11 -9.32
N SER A 20 1.61 13.90 -9.31
CA SER A 20 2.31 13.14 -10.34
C SER A 20 1.82 11.69 -10.41
N VAL A 21 1.73 11.01 -9.26
CA VAL A 21 1.25 9.63 -9.21
C VAL A 21 -0.20 9.53 -9.62
N SER A 22 -1.08 10.42 -9.13
CA SER A 22 -2.49 10.43 -9.53
C SER A 22 -2.65 10.69 -11.04
N PHE A 23 -1.86 11.57 -11.62
CA PHE A 23 -1.88 11.85 -13.05
C PHE A 23 -1.38 10.65 -13.87
N LEU A 24 -0.27 10.03 -13.45
CA LEU A 24 0.35 8.91 -14.17
C LEU A 24 -0.45 7.61 -14.05
N THR A 25 -1.05 7.36 -12.89
CA THR A 25 -1.76 6.10 -12.63
C THR A 25 -3.27 6.22 -12.77
N GLY A 26 -3.81 7.44 -12.82
CA GLY A 26 -5.24 7.67 -12.83
C GLY A 26 -5.97 7.01 -11.65
N VAL A 27 -5.26 6.80 -10.54
CA VAL A 27 -5.75 5.99 -9.41
C VAL A 27 -7.13 6.46 -8.94
N ARG A 28 -8.04 5.50 -8.83
CA ARG A 28 -9.40 5.71 -8.35
C ARG A 28 -9.65 4.80 -7.13
N PRO A 29 -9.70 5.37 -5.92
CA PRO A 29 -10.07 4.58 -4.76
C PRO A 29 -11.54 4.19 -4.83
N LYS A 30 -11.81 2.89 -4.66
CA LYS A 30 -13.14 2.32 -4.50
C LYS A 30 -13.27 1.84 -3.07
N SER A 31 -14.13 2.46 -2.29
CA SER A 31 -14.41 2.05 -0.91
C SER A 31 -15.90 1.78 -0.72
N PRO A 32 -16.25 0.90 0.22
CA PRO A 32 -17.65 0.73 0.60
C PRO A 32 -18.25 2.07 1.06
N ARG A 33 -19.52 2.33 0.70
CA ARG A 33 -20.21 3.56 1.11
C ARG A 33 -20.33 3.71 2.63
N GLU A 34 -20.29 2.60 3.34
CA GLU A 34 -20.40 2.51 4.80
C GLU A 34 -19.06 2.65 5.52
N LEU A 35 -17.93 2.72 4.78
CA LEU A 35 -16.64 2.88 5.41
C LEU A 35 -16.54 4.28 6.01
N THR A 36 -16.84 4.37 7.30
CA THR A 36 -16.65 5.60 8.06
C THR A 36 -15.18 5.73 8.43
N PHE A 37 -14.54 6.75 7.90
CA PHE A 37 -13.22 7.15 8.36
C PHE A 37 -13.36 7.79 9.75
N ASN A 38 -13.34 6.96 10.80
CA ASN A 38 -13.30 7.41 12.19
C ASN A 38 -11.86 7.77 12.61
N GLN A 39 -11.69 8.35 13.81
CA GLN A 39 -10.38 8.79 14.30
C GLN A 39 -9.54 7.67 14.95
N HIS A 40 -10.00 6.41 14.90
CA HIS A 40 -9.27 5.29 15.47
C HIS A 40 -8.12 4.86 14.56
N GLN A 41 -7.02 4.44 15.18
CA GLN A 41 -5.85 3.92 14.48
C GLN A 41 -6.23 2.64 13.74
N LYS A 42 -5.72 2.52 12.51
CA LYS A 42 -5.99 1.40 11.64
C LYS A 42 -4.69 0.80 11.10
N VAL A 43 -4.74 -0.46 10.79
CA VAL A 43 -3.69 -1.14 10.02
C VAL A 43 -4.25 -1.40 8.63
N TYR A 44 -3.83 -0.60 7.66
CA TYR A 44 -4.11 -0.83 6.24
C TYR A 44 -3.17 -1.91 5.74
N TYR A 45 -3.68 -3.01 5.22
CA TYR A 45 -2.85 -4.06 4.67
C TYR A 45 -3.21 -4.35 3.22
N ALA A 46 -2.19 -4.55 2.37
CA ALA A 46 -2.37 -4.65 0.94
C ALA A 46 -1.53 -5.77 0.31
N ASN A 47 -1.89 -6.16 -0.92
CA ASN A 47 -1.05 -6.99 -1.78
C ASN A 47 0.19 -6.22 -2.23
N HIS A 48 1.31 -6.93 -2.43
CA HIS A 48 2.60 -6.32 -2.71
C HIS A 48 3.23 -6.82 -4.01
N GLY A 49 3.14 -6.05 -5.07
CA GLY A 49 3.74 -6.35 -6.38
C GLY A 49 4.86 -5.38 -6.78
N SER A 50 4.85 -4.15 -6.25
CA SER A 50 5.74 -3.06 -6.67
C SER A 50 6.27 -2.24 -5.50
N HIS A 51 7.39 -1.56 -5.70
CA HIS A 51 7.90 -0.56 -4.75
C HIS A 51 6.98 0.66 -4.58
N GLY A 52 6.08 0.90 -5.54
CA GLY A 52 5.13 2.02 -5.51
C GLY A 52 3.82 1.74 -4.77
N ASP A 53 3.57 0.51 -4.34
CA ASP A 53 2.27 0.10 -3.80
C ASP A 53 1.83 0.94 -2.61
N PHE A 54 2.75 1.22 -1.68
CA PHE A 54 2.39 2.02 -0.51
C PHE A 54 2.02 3.46 -0.89
N VAL A 55 2.56 3.99 -2.00
CA VAL A 55 2.20 5.33 -2.49
C VAL A 55 0.76 5.32 -2.99
N LEU A 56 0.32 4.26 -3.69
CA LEU A 56 -1.06 4.12 -4.14
C LEU A 56 -2.03 4.02 -2.97
N VAL A 57 -1.70 3.22 -1.94
CA VAL A 57 -2.47 3.19 -0.70
C VAL A 57 -2.50 4.58 -0.06
N TRP A 58 -1.34 5.23 0.06
CA TRP A 58 -1.20 6.55 0.66
C TRP A 58 -2.09 7.61 -0.01
N ILE A 59 -2.04 7.74 -1.34
CA ILE A 59 -2.83 8.75 -2.06
C ILE A 59 -4.33 8.44 -2.08
N SER A 60 -4.70 7.16 -1.87
CA SER A 60 -6.10 6.74 -1.76
C SER A 60 -6.73 7.09 -0.42
N LEU A 61 -5.93 7.39 0.59
CA LEU A 61 -6.41 7.85 1.89
C LEU A 61 -6.71 9.36 1.87
N PRO A 62 -7.77 9.83 2.55
CA PRO A 62 -8.01 11.26 2.76
C PRO A 62 -6.77 11.92 3.38
N ARG A 63 -6.45 13.16 2.96
CA ARG A 63 -5.25 13.87 3.40
C ARG A 63 -5.09 13.92 4.92
N ARG A 64 -6.18 14.17 5.66
CA ARG A 64 -6.17 14.20 7.14
C ARG A 64 -5.71 12.89 7.78
N TRP A 65 -5.97 11.75 7.12
CA TRP A 65 -5.57 10.43 7.59
C TRP A 65 -4.11 10.12 7.28
N ARG A 66 -3.63 10.58 6.12
CA ARG A 66 -2.22 10.42 5.73
C ARG A 66 -1.26 11.00 6.73
N LEU A 67 -1.60 12.13 7.37
CA LEU A 67 -0.75 12.80 8.36
C LEU A 67 -0.48 11.96 9.61
N SER A 68 -1.37 11.03 9.94
CA SER A 68 -1.24 10.09 11.06
C SER A 68 -1.09 8.64 10.59
N THR A 69 -0.68 8.42 9.34
CA THR A 69 -0.46 7.07 8.80
C THR A 69 1.01 6.90 8.44
N ARG A 70 1.61 5.77 8.81
CA ARG A 70 3.03 5.49 8.56
C ARG A 70 3.16 4.20 7.75
N PRO A 71 3.74 4.24 6.54
CA PRO A 71 4.13 3.02 5.84
C PRO A 71 5.21 2.27 6.62
N VAL A 72 5.09 0.95 6.73
CA VAL A 72 6.15 0.08 7.25
C VAL A 72 7.03 -0.33 6.07
N ALA A 73 8.31 0.01 6.12
CA ALA A 73 9.21 -0.14 4.98
C ALA A 73 10.59 -0.69 5.38
N GLY A 74 11.21 -1.47 4.48
CA GLY A 74 12.54 -2.02 4.68
C GLY A 74 13.62 -0.93 4.70
N SER A 75 14.40 -0.86 5.78
CA SER A 75 15.44 0.17 5.97
C SER A 75 16.57 0.09 4.96
N ASP A 76 16.97 -1.11 4.56
CA ASP A 76 18.04 -1.39 3.61
C ASP A 76 17.85 -0.67 2.26
N TYR A 77 16.68 -0.75 1.69
CA TYR A 77 16.37 -0.11 0.41
C TYR A 77 16.24 1.42 0.52
N TRP A 78 15.55 1.88 1.57
CA TRP A 78 15.21 3.29 1.68
C TRP A 78 16.34 4.16 2.21
N LEU A 79 17.25 3.60 2.99
CA LEU A 79 18.42 4.34 3.51
C LEU A 79 19.61 4.34 2.54
N ALA A 80 19.54 3.66 1.40
CA ALA A 80 20.60 3.52 0.43
C ALA A 80 21.03 4.85 -0.25
N SER A 81 20.15 5.87 -0.31
CA SER A 81 20.50 7.17 -0.86
C SER A 81 19.90 8.33 -0.06
N LYS A 82 20.51 9.51 -0.16
CA LYS A 82 20.06 10.72 0.55
C LYS A 82 18.63 11.12 0.15
N LEU A 83 18.29 11.01 -1.14
CA LEU A 83 16.98 11.34 -1.65
C LEU A 83 15.91 10.36 -1.14
N LYS A 84 16.15 9.06 -1.24
CA LYS A 84 15.24 8.03 -0.71
C LYS A 84 15.03 8.23 0.79
N ARG A 85 16.10 8.45 1.54
CA ARG A 85 16.03 8.73 2.98
C ARG A 85 15.19 9.97 3.29
N PHE A 86 15.38 11.06 2.55
CA PHE A 86 14.57 12.26 2.72
C PHE A 86 13.08 11.97 2.50
N ILE A 87 12.73 11.31 1.39
CA ILE A 87 11.36 10.99 1.03
C ILE A 87 10.72 10.10 2.10
N ILE A 88 11.35 8.97 2.43
CA ILE A 88 10.73 8.00 3.34
C ILE A 88 10.58 8.51 4.77
N GLN A 89 11.53 9.31 5.26
CA GLN A 89 11.53 9.84 6.63
C GLN A 89 10.76 11.14 6.79
N ASN A 90 10.78 12.05 5.79
CA ASN A 90 10.22 13.39 5.96
C ASN A 90 8.91 13.61 5.20
N VAL A 91 8.68 12.87 4.11
CA VAL A 91 7.40 12.95 3.38
C VAL A 91 6.43 11.94 3.97
N PHE A 92 6.84 10.66 4.06
CA PHE A 92 5.96 9.57 4.50
C PHE A 92 6.03 9.26 5.99
N ASN A 93 7.03 9.78 6.71
CA ASN A 93 7.26 9.46 8.13
C ASN A 93 7.23 7.94 8.41
N ALA A 94 7.79 7.15 7.49
CA ALA A 94 7.66 5.70 7.51
C ALA A 94 8.33 5.07 8.75
N LEU A 95 7.76 3.96 9.21
CA LEU A 95 8.38 3.08 10.19
C LEU A 95 9.38 2.18 9.46
N LEU A 96 10.67 2.42 9.70
CA LEU A 96 11.73 1.66 9.03
C LEU A 96 12.09 0.43 9.84
N ILE A 97 11.97 -0.75 9.21
CA ILE A 97 12.29 -2.04 9.81
C ILE A 97 13.38 -2.75 9.01
N PRO A 98 14.27 -3.52 9.65
CA PRO A 98 15.22 -4.38 8.95
C PRO A 98 14.47 -5.55 8.30
N ARG A 99 14.76 -5.85 7.01
CA ARG A 99 14.12 -6.98 6.31
C ARG A 99 14.56 -8.34 6.83
N HIS A 100 15.82 -8.42 7.22
CA HIS A 100 16.44 -9.60 7.82
C HIS A 100 16.68 -9.28 9.29
N SER A 101 15.70 -9.53 10.12
CA SER A 101 15.81 -9.37 11.56
C SER A 101 15.75 -10.73 12.22
N ASP A 102 16.74 -11.00 13.05
CA ASP A 102 16.74 -12.18 13.92
C ASP A 102 15.71 -12.06 15.07
N ASN A 103 15.09 -10.87 15.18
CA ASN A 103 14.08 -10.60 16.20
C ASN A 103 12.77 -10.06 15.58
N PRO A 104 11.88 -10.93 15.06
CA PRO A 104 10.58 -10.53 14.54
C PRO A 104 9.66 -9.88 15.59
N GLN A 105 9.87 -10.19 16.88
CA GLN A 105 9.08 -9.62 17.98
C GLN A 105 9.36 -8.11 18.11
N ALA A 106 10.62 -7.69 18.02
CA ALA A 106 10.98 -6.28 18.08
C ALA A 106 10.32 -5.47 16.95
N ILE A 107 10.13 -6.06 15.76
CA ILE A 107 9.39 -5.42 14.65
C ILE A 107 7.92 -5.23 15.04
N THR A 108 7.29 -6.26 15.61
CA THR A 108 5.90 -6.17 16.06
C THR A 108 5.72 -5.14 17.18
N GLU A 109 6.68 -5.06 18.09
CA GLU A 109 6.70 -4.05 19.18
C GLU A 109 6.80 -2.62 18.62
N GLN A 110 7.69 -2.37 17.66
CA GLN A 110 7.79 -1.06 17.02
C GLN A 110 6.48 -0.65 16.30
N MET A 111 5.81 -1.59 15.64
CA MET A 111 4.50 -1.34 15.03
C MET A 111 3.43 -1.05 16.09
N ARG A 112 3.38 -1.82 17.16
CA ARG A 112 2.48 -1.59 18.29
C ARG A 112 2.71 -0.22 18.94
N ASP A 113 3.97 0.16 19.13
CA ASP A 113 4.31 1.45 19.73
C ASP A 113 3.90 2.63 18.84
N ALA A 114 4.00 2.51 17.53
CA ALA A 114 3.47 3.49 16.60
C ALA A 114 1.94 3.60 16.71
N LEU A 115 1.22 2.48 16.78
CA LEU A 115 -0.23 2.46 17.01
C LEU A 115 -0.58 3.10 18.37
N ASN A 116 0.20 2.86 19.43
CA ASN A 116 -0.01 3.47 20.74
C ASN A 116 0.25 4.97 20.73
N ALA A 117 1.16 5.45 19.89
CA ALA A 117 1.42 6.87 19.68
C ALA A 117 0.32 7.59 18.87
N GLY A 118 -0.68 6.87 18.38
CA GLY A 118 -1.79 7.43 17.61
C GLY A 118 -1.63 7.33 16.10
N ASP A 119 -0.56 6.69 15.61
CA ASP A 119 -0.34 6.48 14.20
C ASP A 119 -1.16 5.28 13.68
N SER A 120 -1.62 5.36 12.44
CA SER A 120 -2.08 4.22 11.65
C SER A 120 -0.90 3.65 10.84
N LEU A 121 -1.01 2.42 10.36
CA LEU A 121 0.06 1.77 9.61
C LEU A 121 -0.41 1.34 8.23
N ILE A 122 0.52 1.34 7.25
CA ILE A 122 0.36 0.63 5.98
C ILE A 122 1.37 -0.51 5.97
N ILE A 123 0.90 -1.74 5.85
CA ILE A 123 1.73 -2.95 5.85
C ILE A 123 1.46 -3.82 4.63
N PHE A 124 2.43 -4.64 4.28
CA PHE A 124 2.31 -5.68 3.27
C PHE A 124 2.60 -7.02 3.94
N PRO A 125 1.55 -7.79 4.32
CA PRO A 125 1.71 -8.98 5.15
C PRO A 125 2.43 -10.13 4.45
N GLU A 126 2.57 -10.09 3.13
CA GLU A 126 3.42 -11.00 2.35
C GLU A 126 4.91 -10.89 2.75
N GLY A 127 5.33 -9.75 3.29
CA GLY A 127 6.70 -9.48 3.73
C GLY A 127 7.73 -9.35 2.60
N THR A 128 7.35 -9.65 1.38
CA THR A 128 8.14 -9.47 0.16
C THR A 128 7.22 -9.17 -1.01
N ARG A 129 7.79 -8.65 -2.10
CA ARG A 129 7.01 -8.42 -3.33
C ARG A 129 6.72 -9.75 -4.02
N ASN A 130 5.48 -9.92 -4.43
CA ASN A 130 5.11 -10.99 -5.32
C ASN A 130 5.63 -10.67 -6.73
N THR A 131 6.56 -11.45 -7.21
CA THR A 131 7.14 -11.34 -8.57
C THR A 131 6.78 -12.52 -9.46
N ASP A 132 5.96 -13.43 -8.96
CA ASP A 132 5.45 -14.57 -9.70
C ASP A 132 4.08 -14.23 -10.29
N ASP A 133 4.00 -14.22 -11.61
CA ASP A 133 2.77 -13.87 -12.33
C ASP A 133 1.67 -14.96 -12.20
N ASN A 134 2.05 -16.19 -11.78
CA ASN A 134 1.12 -17.30 -11.56
C ASN A 134 0.52 -17.31 -10.14
N THR A 135 1.14 -16.60 -9.21
CA THR A 135 0.68 -16.51 -7.82
C THR A 135 -0.07 -15.20 -7.60
N ILE A 136 -1.35 -15.28 -7.30
CA ILE A 136 -2.21 -14.10 -7.10
C ILE A 136 -1.80 -13.31 -5.86
N LEU A 137 -1.52 -14.02 -4.75
CA LEU A 137 -1.20 -13.43 -3.46
C LEU A 137 -0.36 -14.43 -2.66
N LEU A 138 0.81 -14.01 -2.20
CA LEU A 138 1.69 -14.82 -1.37
C LEU A 138 1.07 -15.11 0.00
N PRO A 139 1.53 -16.17 0.69
CA PRO A 139 1.14 -16.42 2.08
C PRO A 139 1.50 -15.25 2.99
N PHE A 140 0.63 -14.94 3.94
CA PHE A 140 0.87 -13.91 4.93
C PHE A 140 1.87 -14.37 5.99
N LYS A 141 2.77 -13.48 6.38
CA LYS A 141 3.64 -13.65 7.54
C LYS A 141 2.83 -13.48 8.84
N SER A 142 3.21 -14.20 9.88
CA SER A 142 2.53 -14.16 11.17
C SER A 142 2.57 -12.80 11.90
N GLY A 143 3.39 -11.86 11.43
CA GLY A 143 3.53 -10.53 12.03
C GLY A 143 2.21 -9.76 12.15
N ILE A 144 1.31 -9.88 11.15
CA ILE A 144 -0.02 -9.26 11.20
C ILE A 144 -0.87 -9.81 12.36
N TYR A 145 -0.83 -11.13 12.60
CA TYR A 145 -1.53 -11.75 13.73
C TYR A 145 -0.94 -11.32 15.08
N HIS A 146 0.39 -11.33 15.21
CA HIS A 146 1.04 -10.90 16.45
C HIS A 146 0.75 -9.44 16.76
N LEU A 147 0.67 -8.58 15.75
CA LEU A 147 0.26 -7.19 15.91
C LEU A 147 -1.20 -7.10 16.38
N ALA A 148 -2.12 -7.85 15.76
CA ALA A 148 -3.52 -7.91 16.17
C ALA A 148 -3.68 -8.40 17.61
N LYS A 149 -2.94 -9.44 18.00
CA LYS A 149 -2.94 -9.98 19.37
C LYS A 149 -2.37 -8.99 20.40
N SER A 150 -1.33 -8.23 20.01
CA SER A 150 -0.69 -7.25 20.91
C SER A 150 -1.52 -6.00 21.15
N LYS A 151 -2.45 -5.69 20.25
CA LYS A 151 -3.38 -4.55 20.36
C LYS A 151 -4.78 -4.97 19.90
N PRO A 152 -5.54 -5.66 20.76
CA PRO A 152 -6.92 -6.04 20.49
C PRO A 152 -7.78 -4.82 20.09
N ASN A 153 -8.82 -5.02 19.33
CA ASN A 153 -9.72 -3.97 18.78
C ASN A 153 -9.09 -3.05 17.74
N THR A 154 -7.83 -3.27 17.34
CA THR A 154 -7.29 -2.57 16.16
C THR A 154 -8.00 -3.04 14.90
N GLU A 155 -8.48 -2.09 14.09
CA GLU A 155 -9.10 -2.38 12.82
C GLU A 155 -8.04 -2.63 11.75
N PHE A 156 -8.12 -3.78 11.09
CA PHE A 156 -7.32 -4.16 9.94
C PHE A 156 -8.15 -3.99 8.68
N VAL A 157 -7.74 -3.07 7.81
CA VAL A 157 -8.47 -2.70 6.59
C VAL A 157 -7.77 -3.30 5.38
N PRO A 158 -8.39 -4.28 4.69
CA PRO A 158 -7.83 -4.86 3.47
C PRO A 158 -7.88 -3.85 2.33
N ILE A 159 -6.81 -3.77 1.54
CA ILE A 159 -6.72 -2.90 0.36
C ILE A 159 -6.13 -3.69 -0.80
N TRP A 160 -6.91 -3.92 -1.85
CA TRP A 160 -6.42 -4.53 -3.07
C TRP A 160 -5.95 -3.47 -4.06
N ILE A 161 -4.74 -3.62 -4.56
CA ILE A 161 -4.16 -2.76 -5.61
C ILE A 161 -4.18 -3.56 -6.92
N ASP A 162 -4.92 -3.06 -7.90
CA ASP A 162 -4.97 -3.67 -9.23
C ASP A 162 -4.16 -2.89 -10.26
N ASN A 163 -3.65 -3.60 -11.27
CA ASN A 163 -2.93 -3.07 -12.45
C ASN A 163 -1.55 -2.44 -12.21
N ILE A 164 -1.00 -2.41 -10.97
CA ILE A 164 0.31 -1.76 -10.72
C ILE A 164 1.47 -2.40 -11.49
N SER A 165 1.47 -3.72 -11.65
CA SER A 165 2.50 -4.44 -12.41
C SER A 165 2.53 -4.08 -13.89
N ARG A 166 1.40 -3.59 -14.43
CA ARG A 166 1.28 -3.13 -15.81
C ARG A 166 1.71 -1.68 -15.99
N VAL A 167 1.54 -0.85 -14.95
CA VAL A 167 1.98 0.56 -14.97
C VAL A 167 3.50 0.67 -14.95
N LEU A 168 4.17 -0.22 -14.22
CA LEU A 168 5.63 -0.29 -14.11
C LEU A 168 6.12 -1.70 -14.47
N PRO A 169 6.12 -2.09 -15.75
CA PRO A 169 6.66 -3.38 -16.17
C PRO A 169 8.13 -3.52 -15.78
N LYS A 170 8.55 -4.74 -15.47
CA LYS A 170 9.95 -5.04 -15.15
C LYS A 170 10.91 -4.47 -16.20
N GLY A 171 11.89 -3.69 -15.76
CA GLY A 171 12.94 -3.13 -16.63
C GLY A 171 12.57 -1.87 -17.41
N LYS A 172 11.37 -1.32 -17.26
CA LYS A 172 11.00 -0.03 -17.85
C LYS A 172 11.02 1.08 -16.80
N ILE A 173 11.60 2.20 -17.16
CA ILE A 173 11.72 3.39 -16.29
C ILE A 173 10.53 4.33 -16.48
N LEU A 174 9.89 4.28 -17.65
CA LEU A 174 8.73 5.12 -17.96
C LEU A 174 7.44 4.38 -17.56
N PRO A 175 6.62 4.95 -16.67
CA PRO A 175 5.33 4.39 -16.35
C PRO A 175 4.42 4.47 -17.59
N ILE A 176 3.74 3.37 -17.91
CA ILE A 176 2.66 3.38 -18.87
C ILE A 176 1.44 3.94 -18.12
N PRO A 177 0.76 4.99 -18.62
CA PRO A 177 -0.42 5.54 -17.97
C PRO A 177 -1.58 4.54 -18.10
N LEU A 178 -1.64 3.60 -17.15
CA LEU A 178 -2.73 2.64 -17.01
C LEU A 178 -3.50 3.00 -15.75
N LEU A 179 -4.81 2.87 -15.82
CA LEU A 179 -5.68 3.11 -14.68
C LEU A 179 -5.38 2.09 -13.59
N CYS A 180 -4.85 2.57 -12.46
CA CYS A 180 -4.74 1.77 -11.24
C CYS A 180 -6.04 1.89 -10.44
N GLU A 181 -6.54 0.76 -9.97
CA GLU A 181 -7.66 0.74 -9.05
C GLU A 181 -7.19 0.31 -7.66
N VAL A 182 -7.70 0.99 -6.65
CA VAL A 182 -7.46 0.67 -5.24
C VAL A 182 -8.79 0.37 -4.59
N HIS A 183 -9.02 -0.89 -4.25
CA HIS A 183 -10.25 -1.36 -3.63
C HIS A 183 -10.04 -1.47 -2.13
N ILE A 184 -10.79 -0.67 -1.35
CA ILE A 184 -10.72 -0.65 0.10
C ILE A 184 -11.90 -1.47 0.63
N GLY A 185 -11.61 -2.48 1.46
CA GLY A 185 -12.61 -3.37 2.03
C GLY A 185 -13.09 -2.97 3.42
N GLN A 186 -13.97 -3.78 3.98
CA GLN A 186 -14.47 -3.61 5.34
C GLN A 186 -13.37 -3.93 6.36
N PRO A 187 -13.28 -3.16 7.45
CA PRO A 187 -12.36 -3.44 8.53
C PRO A 187 -12.66 -4.80 9.18
N LEU A 188 -11.63 -5.49 9.61
CA LEU A 188 -11.74 -6.67 10.46
C LEU A 188 -10.88 -6.50 11.72
N THR A 189 -11.30 -7.11 12.81
CA THR A 189 -10.56 -7.17 14.07
C THR A 189 -10.26 -8.64 14.42
N LEU A 190 -9.27 -8.87 15.26
CA LEU A 190 -9.04 -10.20 15.84
C LEU A 190 -10.27 -10.58 16.69
N GLN A 191 -10.81 -11.77 16.45
CA GLN A 191 -11.96 -12.28 17.20
C GLN A 191 -11.49 -12.91 18.53
N GLU A 192 -12.39 -13.00 19.49
CA GLU A 192 -12.11 -13.66 20.74
C GLU A 192 -11.78 -15.15 20.50
N ASN A 193 -10.68 -15.62 21.08
CA ASN A 193 -10.15 -16.99 20.91
C ASN A 193 -9.78 -17.38 19.46
N GLU A 194 -9.69 -16.43 18.54
CA GLU A 194 -9.25 -16.72 17.19
C GLU A 194 -7.76 -17.09 17.15
N ASP A 195 -7.45 -18.25 16.63
CA ASP A 195 -6.07 -18.70 16.48
C ASP A 195 -5.36 -18.00 15.31
N LYS A 196 -4.05 -18.21 15.23
CA LYS A 196 -3.19 -17.57 14.24
C LYS A 196 -3.62 -17.92 12.81
N ASP A 197 -3.84 -19.20 12.54
CA ASP A 197 -4.05 -19.69 11.18
C ASP A 197 -5.44 -19.27 10.67
N SER A 198 -6.44 -19.26 11.54
CA SER A 198 -7.79 -18.74 11.26
C SER A 198 -7.76 -17.23 10.91
N PHE A 199 -7.05 -16.42 11.72
CA PHE A 199 -6.93 -14.98 11.45
C PHE A 199 -6.18 -14.70 10.15
N LEU A 200 -5.07 -15.41 9.88
CA LEU A 200 -4.30 -15.24 8.65
C LEU A 200 -5.12 -15.62 7.42
N THR A 201 -5.87 -16.73 7.49
CA THR A 201 -6.75 -17.18 6.42
C THR A 201 -7.85 -16.15 6.16
N ARG A 202 -8.58 -15.74 7.20
CA ARG A 202 -9.66 -14.76 7.09
C ARG A 202 -9.18 -13.41 6.57
N SER A 203 -8.03 -12.94 7.04
CA SER A 203 -7.43 -11.68 6.55
C SER A 203 -7.02 -11.78 5.08
N ARG A 204 -6.48 -12.94 4.66
CA ARG A 204 -6.09 -13.18 3.28
C ARG A 204 -7.30 -13.29 2.35
N GLU A 205 -8.35 -13.97 2.77
CA GLU A 205 -9.60 -14.10 2.04
C GLU A 205 -10.31 -12.74 1.87
N ALA A 206 -10.35 -11.93 2.94
CA ALA A 206 -10.90 -10.57 2.88
C ALA A 206 -10.16 -9.69 1.85
N LEU A 207 -8.84 -9.85 1.73
CA LEU A 207 -8.07 -9.15 0.73
C LEU A 207 -8.34 -9.68 -0.69
N LEU A 208 -8.39 -11.01 -0.87
CA LEU A 208 -8.67 -11.65 -2.16
C LEU A 208 -10.08 -11.33 -2.68
N ALA A 209 -11.06 -11.20 -1.79
CA ALA A 209 -12.44 -10.85 -2.15
C ALA A 209 -12.57 -9.45 -2.79
N LEU A 210 -11.58 -8.58 -2.62
CA LEU A 210 -11.53 -7.25 -3.25
C LEU A 210 -10.98 -7.29 -4.67
N ARG A 211 -10.44 -8.43 -5.12
CA ARG A 211 -9.89 -8.56 -6.47
C ARG A 211 -11.01 -8.43 -7.49
N PRO A 212 -10.89 -7.54 -8.50
CA PRO A 212 -11.86 -7.45 -9.58
C PRO A 212 -12.02 -8.80 -10.30
N SER A 213 -13.26 -9.17 -10.62
CA SER A 213 -13.53 -10.34 -11.44
C SER A 213 -12.97 -10.18 -12.85
N GLU A 214 -12.61 -11.29 -13.50
CA GLU A 214 -12.09 -11.25 -14.88
C GLU A 214 -13.11 -10.67 -15.87
N ASN A 215 -14.40 -10.83 -15.61
CA ASN A 215 -15.47 -10.26 -16.44
C ASN A 215 -15.50 -8.72 -16.34
N GLY A 216 -15.25 -8.12 -15.18
CA GLY A 216 -15.11 -6.66 -15.04
C GLY A 216 -13.86 -6.11 -15.71
N ARG A 217 -12.81 -6.94 -15.87
CA ARG A 217 -11.59 -6.56 -16.61
C ARG A 217 -11.78 -6.57 -18.13
N SER A 218 -12.66 -7.40 -18.67
CA SER A 218 -12.95 -7.45 -20.11
C SER A 218 -13.75 -6.23 -20.57
N GLU A 219 -14.66 -5.72 -19.78
CA GLU A 219 -15.43 -4.50 -20.09
C GLU A 219 -14.56 -3.25 -20.11
N LEU A 220 -13.54 -3.17 -19.23
CA LEU A 220 -12.58 -2.07 -19.24
C LEU A 220 -11.66 -2.10 -20.45
N ARG A 221 -11.33 -3.29 -20.98
CA ARG A 221 -10.52 -3.45 -22.21
C ARG A 221 -11.25 -3.04 -23.48
N GLN A 222 -12.57 -3.18 -23.53
CA GLN A 222 -13.39 -2.80 -24.70
C GLN A 222 -13.55 -1.27 -24.83
N ASN A 223 -13.31 -0.53 -23.74
CA ASN A 223 -13.40 0.92 -23.70
C ASN A 223 -12.03 1.63 -23.84
N GLU A 224 -10.94 0.91 -24.09
CA GLU A 224 -9.65 1.51 -24.42
C GLU A 224 -9.69 2.00 -25.87
N PRO A 225 -9.39 3.29 -26.18
CA PRO A 225 -9.31 3.77 -27.55
C PRO A 225 -8.19 3.03 -28.28
N GLU A 226 -8.51 2.40 -29.40
CA GLU A 226 -7.53 1.82 -30.31
C GLU A 226 -6.50 2.89 -30.71
N VAL A 227 -5.28 2.73 -30.22
CA VAL A 227 -4.15 3.51 -30.76
C VAL A 227 -3.86 2.96 -32.15
N GLN A 228 -4.44 3.62 -33.17
CA GLN A 228 -4.14 3.31 -34.55
C GLN A 228 -2.63 3.40 -34.78
N GLN A 229 -2.02 2.26 -35.01
CA GLN A 229 -0.66 2.16 -35.54
C GLN A 229 -0.69 2.73 -36.96
N ASN A 230 -0.33 3.99 -37.10
CA ASN A 230 -0.11 4.63 -38.40
C ASN A 230 1.11 3.97 -39.02
N LYS A 231 0.89 2.96 -39.87
CA LYS A 231 1.89 2.43 -40.78
C LYS A 231 2.13 3.51 -41.83
N GLY A 232 3.13 4.36 -41.60
CA GLY A 232 3.66 5.25 -42.58
C GLY A 232 4.16 4.43 -43.76
N GLY A 233 3.40 4.49 -44.88
CA GLY A 233 3.78 3.89 -46.12
C GLY A 233 5.01 4.56 -46.68
N GLN A 234 5.88 3.73 -47.23
CA GLN A 234 6.93 4.11 -48.16
C GLN A 234 6.33 4.68 -49.42
N ALA A 235 6.83 5.79 -49.88
CA ALA A 235 6.98 6.18 -51.27
C ALA A 235 8.15 7.16 -51.39
#